data_224b02ca30f5aa7dd94a012caa8f3f0c
#
_entry.id   224b02ca30f5aa7dd94a012caa8f3f0c
#
_cell.length_a   1.000
_cell.length_b   1.000
_cell.length_c   1.000
_cell.angle_alpha   90.00
_cell.angle_beta   90.00
_cell.angle_gamma   90.00
#
_symmetry.space_group_name_H-M   'P 1'
#
loop_
_entity.id
_entity.type
_entity.pdbx_description
1 polymer ?
#
loop_
_entity_poly.entity_id
_entity_poly.type
_entity_poly.pdbx_seq_one_letter_code
_entity_poly.pdbx_strand_id
1 'polypeptide(L)'
;TYTAFNAYYAFDNGVSISGGYEFGDLGGVADTSDGVINYFVGISAPAGPGEIGGAFGTSGGQTEGVTEELMYEAYYSYPVNDGMTITPLVYVKEQATAGTPDQTGIMVKTSFSF
;
A
#
# COMPACT_ATOMS: atom_id res chain seq x y z
N THR A 1 -0.47 2.56 23.16
CA THR A 1 0.17 3.74 22.55
C THR A 1 0.58 3.44 21.13
N TYR A 2 0.14 4.25 20.19
CA TYR A 2 0.51 4.15 18.78
C TYR A 2 1.43 5.29 18.38
N THR A 3 2.45 4.94 17.63
CA THR A 3 3.37 5.92 17.04
C THR A 3 3.47 5.66 15.55
N ALA A 4 3.31 6.69 14.75
CA ALA A 4 3.35 6.57 13.29
C ALA A 4 4.27 7.64 12.70
N PHE A 5 5.06 7.23 11.71
CA PHE A 5 5.93 8.11 10.95
C PHE A 5 5.57 7.98 9.48
N ASN A 6 5.44 9.11 8.80
CA ASN A 6 5.20 9.15 7.36
C ASN A 6 6.22 10.08 6.73
N ALA A 7 6.69 9.71 5.56
CA ALA A 7 7.62 10.49 4.78
C ALA A 7 7.25 10.46 3.32
N TYR A 8 7.46 11.58 2.65
CA TYR A 8 7.21 11.73 1.22
C TYR A 8 8.31 12.60 0.63
N TYR A 9 8.83 12.18 -0.51
CA TYR A 9 9.82 12.96 -1.23
C TYR A 9 9.53 12.92 -2.73
N ALA A 10 9.52 14.08 -3.35
CA ALA A 10 9.36 14.23 -4.80
C ALA A 10 10.66 14.75 -5.41
N PHE A 11 11.15 14.02 -6.41
CA PHE A 11 12.34 14.40 -7.16
C PHE A 11 11.96 15.37 -8.29
N ASP A 12 12.93 16.14 -8.76
CA ASP A 12 12.72 17.12 -9.83
C ASP A 12 12.31 16.48 -11.16
N ASN A 13 12.65 15.21 -11.38
CA ASN A 13 12.29 14.47 -12.59
C ASN A 13 10.86 13.91 -12.57
N GLY A 14 10.06 14.19 -11.56
CA GLY A 14 8.69 13.71 -11.43
C GLY A 14 8.54 12.38 -10.70
N VAL A 15 9.63 11.73 -10.35
CA VAL A 15 9.57 10.52 -9.51
C VAL A 15 9.28 10.91 -8.07
N SER A 16 8.43 10.17 -7.40
CA SER A 16 8.17 10.37 -5.97
C SER A 16 8.26 9.04 -5.22
N ILE A 17 8.70 9.13 -3.99
CA ILE A 17 8.70 7.99 -3.07
C ILE A 17 7.95 8.39 -1.80
N SER A 18 7.26 7.42 -1.23
CA SER A 18 6.54 7.61 0.02
C SER A 18 6.71 6.38 0.89
N GLY A 19 6.64 6.58 2.19
CA GLY A 19 6.72 5.48 3.12
C GLY A 19 6.10 5.85 4.45
N GLY A 20 5.65 4.84 5.15
CA GLY A 20 5.11 4.99 6.48
C GLY A 20 5.49 3.80 7.34
N TYR A 21 5.65 4.06 8.59
CA TYR A 21 5.93 3.05 9.60
C TYR A 21 5.10 3.37 10.83
N GLU A 22 4.39 2.37 11.32
CA GLU A 22 3.53 2.49 12.48
C GLU A 22 3.82 1.34 13.43
N PHE A 23 3.96 1.66 14.69
CA PHE A 23 4.09 0.64 15.72
C PHE A 23 3.26 1.02 16.93
N GLY A 24 2.75 0.03 17.62
CA GLY A 24 1.94 0.28 18.79
C GLY A 24 1.76 -0.96 19.64
N ASP A 25 1.42 -0.72 20.88
CA ASP A 25 1.03 -1.73 21.85
C ASP A 25 -0.46 -1.58 22.07
N LEU A 26 -1.20 -2.66 21.85
CA LEU A 26 -2.65 -2.66 21.99
C LEU A 26 -3.10 -2.70 23.46
N GLY A 27 -2.18 -2.82 24.41
CA GLY A 27 -2.50 -2.73 25.83
C GLY A 27 -3.44 -3.81 26.32
N GLY A 28 -3.29 -5.00 25.79
CA GLY A 28 -4.12 -6.13 26.21
C GLY A 28 -3.69 -6.72 27.56
N VAL A 29 -4.60 -7.45 28.18
CA VAL A 29 -4.39 -8.09 29.48
C VAL A 29 -3.37 -9.23 29.40
N ALA A 30 -3.08 -9.72 28.23
CA ALA A 30 -2.03 -10.70 28.00
C ALA A 30 -0.86 -9.97 27.36
N ASP A 31 0.12 -9.68 28.16
CA ASP A 31 1.38 -9.12 27.72
C ASP A 31 2.13 -10.13 26.86
N THR A 32 1.81 -10.18 25.62
CA THR A 32 2.70 -10.75 24.63
C THR A 32 3.44 -9.58 24.02
N SER A 33 4.69 -9.51 24.28
CA SER A 33 5.61 -8.41 23.98
C SER A 33 5.73 -7.99 22.51
N ASP A 34 4.93 -8.55 21.65
CA ASP A 34 4.96 -8.28 20.22
C ASP A 34 3.85 -7.29 19.86
N GLY A 35 4.19 -6.00 19.86
CA GLY A 35 3.28 -4.97 19.41
C GLY A 35 2.90 -5.12 17.93
N VAL A 36 1.94 -4.34 17.50
CA VAL A 36 1.51 -4.30 16.11
C VAL A 36 2.46 -3.39 15.32
N ILE A 37 2.97 -3.91 14.21
CA ILE A 37 3.83 -3.17 13.29
C ILE A 37 3.18 -3.14 11.91
N ASN A 38 3.02 -1.95 11.37
CA ASN A 38 2.55 -1.74 9.99
C ASN A 38 3.52 -0.83 9.27
N TYR A 39 3.75 -1.11 8.00
CA TYR A 39 4.59 -0.27 7.16
C TYR A 39 4.13 -0.32 5.72
N PHE A 40 4.48 0.70 4.97
CA PHE A 40 4.30 0.70 3.52
C PHE A 40 5.40 1.51 2.86
N VAL A 41 5.71 1.15 1.62
CA VAL A 41 6.60 1.89 0.74
C VAL A 41 5.96 1.99 -0.63
N GLY A 42 5.94 3.18 -1.19
CA GLY A 42 5.41 3.42 -2.51
C GLY A 42 6.36 4.24 -3.36
N ILE A 43 6.28 4.02 -4.66
CA ILE A 43 7.03 4.77 -5.66
C ILE A 43 6.12 5.08 -6.83
N SER A 44 6.24 6.27 -7.40
CA SER A 44 5.55 6.64 -8.63
C SER A 44 6.48 7.43 -9.53
N ALA A 45 6.25 7.32 -10.83
CA ALA A 45 7.05 8.00 -11.85
C ALA A 45 6.20 8.34 -13.06
N PRO A 46 6.47 9.46 -13.74
CA PRO A 46 5.82 9.75 -15.01
C PRO A 46 6.18 8.67 -16.03
N ALA A 47 5.20 8.21 -16.78
CA ALA A 47 5.40 7.20 -17.82
C ALA A 47 4.49 7.51 -19.01
N GLY A 48 5.07 8.00 -20.09
CA GLY A 48 4.31 8.41 -21.27
C GLY A 48 3.28 9.48 -20.94
N PRO A 49 2.02 9.31 -21.36
CA PRO A 49 0.96 10.29 -21.08
C PRO A 49 0.43 10.20 -19.64
N GLY A 50 0.81 9.19 -18.87
CA GLY A 50 0.31 8.95 -17.54
C GLY A 50 1.40 8.77 -16.51
N GLU A 51 1.06 8.02 -15.46
CA GLU A 51 1.93 7.77 -14.33
C GLU A 51 1.90 6.29 -13.97
N ILE A 52 3.07 5.70 -13.78
CA ILE A 52 3.19 4.34 -13.26
C ILE A 52 3.58 4.40 -11.79
N GLY A 53 3.01 3.50 -11.00
CA GLY A 53 3.34 3.43 -9.60
C GLY A 53 3.28 2.03 -9.07
N GLY A 54 3.90 1.84 -7.94
CA GLY A 54 3.86 0.58 -7.21
C GLY A 54 4.03 0.83 -5.73
N ALA A 55 3.51 -0.09 -4.95
CA ALA A 55 3.62 -0.01 -3.50
C ALA A 55 3.61 -1.41 -2.90
N PHE A 56 4.19 -1.54 -1.73
CA PHE A 56 4.04 -2.73 -0.92
C PHE A 56 3.95 -2.32 0.55
N GLY A 57 3.33 -3.16 1.33
CA GLY A 57 3.18 -2.92 2.74
C GLY A 57 2.38 -4.01 3.43
N THR A 58 2.17 -3.84 4.72
CA THR A 58 1.34 -4.74 5.50
C THR A 58 -0.13 -4.52 5.17
N SER A 59 -0.93 -5.58 5.13
CA SER A 59 -2.33 -5.50 4.73
C SER A 59 -3.30 -5.10 5.84
N GLY A 60 -2.78 -4.66 6.98
CA GLY A 60 -3.60 -4.04 8.01
C GLY A 60 -4.33 -4.99 8.94
N GLY A 61 -3.95 -6.26 9.00
CA GLY A 61 -4.44 -7.15 10.05
C GLY A 61 -3.76 -6.80 11.38
N GLN A 62 -4.50 -6.17 12.26
CA GLN A 62 -3.94 -5.73 13.54
C GLN A 62 -4.32 -6.70 14.66
N THR A 63 -3.65 -7.82 14.69
CA THR A 63 -3.80 -8.78 15.78
C THR A 63 -2.42 -9.15 16.30
N GLU A 64 -2.20 -8.96 17.59
CA GLU A 64 -0.95 -9.34 18.21
C GLU A 64 -0.72 -10.85 18.06
N GLY A 65 0.53 -11.21 17.81
CA GLY A 65 0.93 -12.60 17.66
C GLY A 65 0.60 -13.25 16.32
N VAL A 66 0.03 -12.50 15.38
CA VAL A 66 -0.23 -13.00 14.04
C VAL A 66 0.82 -12.42 13.08
N THR A 67 1.34 -13.30 12.22
CA THR A 67 2.29 -12.87 11.17
C THR A 67 1.62 -11.83 10.26
N GLU A 68 2.29 -10.73 10.05
CA GLU A 68 1.79 -9.68 9.16
C GLU A 68 1.77 -10.16 7.73
N GLU A 69 0.65 -9.94 7.06
CA GLU A 69 0.48 -10.25 5.65
C GLU A 69 0.98 -9.09 4.82
N LEU A 70 1.74 -9.37 3.77
CA LEU A 70 2.20 -8.35 2.84
C LEU A 70 1.24 -8.23 1.66
N MET A 71 1.08 -7.01 1.20
CA MET A 71 0.31 -6.69 0.01
C MET A 71 1.18 -5.88 -0.95
N TYR A 72 1.14 -6.26 -2.20
CA TYR A 72 1.86 -5.60 -3.29
C TYR A 72 0.86 -5.09 -4.30
N GLU A 73 1.10 -3.90 -4.84
CA GLU A 73 0.27 -3.37 -5.92
C GLU A 73 1.11 -2.64 -6.96
N ALA A 74 0.64 -2.65 -8.18
CA ALA A 74 1.20 -1.87 -9.28
C ALA A 74 0.06 -1.28 -10.09
N TYR A 75 0.19 -0.03 -10.51
CA TYR A 75 -0.86 0.66 -11.25
C TYR A 75 -0.26 1.54 -12.36
N TYR A 76 -1.13 1.83 -13.33
CA TYR A 76 -0.85 2.83 -14.34
C TYR A 76 -2.04 3.80 -14.41
N SER A 77 -1.80 5.07 -14.12
CA SER A 77 -2.82 6.10 -14.16
C SER A 77 -2.78 6.79 -15.51
N TYR A 78 -3.84 6.64 -16.30
CA TYR A 78 -3.93 7.17 -17.66
C TYR A 78 -5.00 8.26 -17.73
N PRO A 79 -4.61 9.52 -18.00
CA PRO A 79 -5.58 10.58 -18.21
C PRO A 79 -6.16 10.46 -19.63
N VAL A 80 -7.44 10.12 -19.72
CA VAL A 80 -8.15 10.03 -21.00
C VAL A 80 -8.40 11.42 -21.56
N ASN A 81 -8.81 12.33 -20.67
CA ASN A 81 -9.01 13.75 -20.96
C ASN A 81 -8.93 14.54 -19.65
N ASP A 82 -9.18 15.84 -19.71
CA ASP A 82 -9.07 16.74 -18.55
C ASP A 82 -10.03 16.37 -17.40
N GLY A 83 -11.10 15.67 -17.70
CA GLY A 83 -12.11 15.33 -16.71
C GLY A 83 -12.18 13.84 -16.36
N MET A 84 -11.33 12.99 -16.96
CA MET A 84 -11.43 11.56 -16.74
C MET A 84 -10.05 10.90 -16.72
N THR A 85 -9.84 10.07 -15.71
CA THR A 85 -8.63 9.26 -15.56
C THR A 85 -9.01 7.80 -15.34
N ILE A 86 -8.34 6.89 -16.04
CA ILE A 86 -8.49 5.44 -15.88
C ILE A 86 -7.21 4.89 -15.29
N THR A 87 -7.35 4.11 -14.24
CA THR A 87 -6.21 3.52 -13.53
C THR A 87 -6.39 2.01 -13.40
N PRO A 88 -5.84 1.23 -14.33
CA PRO A 88 -5.73 -0.22 -14.11
C PRO A 88 -4.72 -0.52 -13.00
N LEU A 89 -5.05 -1.48 -12.18
CA LEU A 89 -4.32 -1.84 -10.97
C LEU A 89 -4.27 -3.35 -10.85
N VAL A 90 -3.09 -3.87 -10.53
CA VAL A 90 -2.89 -5.29 -10.20
C VAL A 90 -2.39 -5.34 -8.76
N TYR A 91 -2.93 -6.26 -7.98
CA TYR A 91 -2.47 -6.44 -6.60
C TYR A 91 -2.32 -7.92 -6.27
N VAL A 92 -1.41 -8.19 -5.33
CA VAL A 92 -1.21 -9.51 -4.72
C VAL A 92 -1.25 -9.31 -3.21
N LYS A 93 -2.08 -10.10 -2.55
CA LYS A 93 -2.19 -10.10 -1.09
C LYS A 93 -1.77 -11.48 -0.57
N GLU A 94 -0.73 -11.51 0.23
CA GLU A 94 -0.30 -12.73 0.88
C GLU A 94 -1.32 -13.18 1.93
N GLN A 95 -1.47 -14.50 2.10
CA GLN A 95 -2.33 -15.08 3.11
C GLN A 95 -1.47 -15.68 4.23
N ALA A 96 -1.80 -15.31 5.46
CA ALA A 96 -1.06 -15.78 6.63
C ALA A 96 -1.33 -17.26 6.96
N THR A 97 -2.41 -17.83 6.45
CA THR A 97 -2.77 -19.21 6.69
C THR A 97 -1.96 -20.16 5.82
N ALA A 98 -1.24 -21.08 6.44
CA ALA A 98 -0.47 -22.08 5.71
C ALA A 98 -1.39 -22.92 4.80
N GLY A 99 -0.97 -23.09 3.55
CA GLY A 99 -1.74 -23.83 2.54
C GLY A 99 -2.80 -23.01 1.80
N THR A 100 -3.03 -21.75 2.19
CA THR A 100 -3.92 -20.85 1.47
C THR A 100 -3.11 -20.06 0.44
N PRO A 101 -3.48 -20.11 -0.85
CA PRO A 101 -2.74 -19.37 -1.87
C PRO A 101 -2.94 -17.86 -1.72
N ASP A 102 -1.97 -17.11 -2.18
CA ASP A 102 -2.05 -15.66 -2.22
C ASP A 102 -3.21 -15.22 -3.11
N GLN A 103 -3.84 -14.12 -2.73
CA GLN A 103 -4.90 -13.51 -3.53
C GLN A 103 -4.30 -12.56 -4.56
N THR A 104 -4.58 -12.80 -5.83
CA THR A 104 -4.20 -11.90 -6.92
C THR A 104 -5.46 -11.31 -7.53
N GLY A 105 -5.49 -10.01 -7.68
CA GLY A 105 -6.64 -9.31 -8.21
C GLY A 105 -6.25 -8.24 -9.23
N ILE A 106 -7.22 -7.91 -10.05
CA ILE A 106 -7.13 -6.84 -11.03
C ILE A 106 -8.28 -5.90 -10.76
N MET A 107 -7.99 -4.60 -10.72
CA MET A 107 -8.99 -3.57 -10.52
C MET A 107 -8.80 -2.48 -11.56
N VAL A 108 -9.88 -1.90 -12.01
CA VAL A 108 -9.84 -0.70 -12.84
C VAL A 108 -10.61 0.39 -12.12
N LYS A 109 -9.91 1.48 -11.81
CA LYS A 109 -10.53 2.68 -11.23
C LYS A 109 -10.78 3.69 -12.33
N THR A 110 -11.94 4.32 -12.29
CA THR A 110 -12.27 5.44 -13.18
C THR A 110 -12.61 6.63 -12.31
N SER A 111 -11.89 7.72 -12.52
CA SER A 111 -12.11 8.97 -11.80
C SER A 111 -12.64 10.03 -12.75
N PHE A 112 -13.66 10.75 -12.32
CA PHE A 112 -14.24 11.86 -13.07
C PHE A 112 -14.06 13.15 -12.25
N SER A 113 -13.73 14.23 -12.96
CA SER A 113 -13.60 15.56 -12.39
C SER A 113 -14.46 16.53 -13.19
N PHE A 114 -15.25 17.32 -12.51
CA PHE A 114 -16.16 18.28 -13.14
C PHE A 114 -15.78 19.72 -12.81
#